data_e5b5d97710b791c6e27addc401179e8f
#
_entry.id   e5b5d97710b791c6e27addc401179e8f
#
_cell.length_a   1.000
_cell.length_b   1.000
_cell.length_c   1.000
_cell.angle_alpha   90.00
_cell.angle_beta   90.00
_cell.angle_gamma   90.00
#
_symmetry.space_group_name_H-M   'P 1'
#
loop_
_entity.id
_entity.type
_entity.pdbx_description
1 polymer ?
#
loop_
_entity_poly.entity_id
_entity_poly.type
_entity_poly.pdbx_seq_one_letter_code
_entity_poly.pdbx_strand_id
1 'polypeptide(L)'
;DGATPFEMKMPGQSVTDARLEVDYRRIVPEYWQAVDERMQFLSDQGFVTLFESIRRHERWPFRAQEEKNAFYNYIRYLWARYGCYNMIFSWVHHDTNSGNVYPGWRELVRDAHLKLSNQLGNKMPYGQPRTAMSFNTTLRNWDTDLPNALDLQNVSNAERDEDMHRWLKDIYLDQPAKPALNLEPFYPGWGLHSQNEIEKGLDDTTMAQMQMYGSVLSGGLAGHAWGDAWYAGAATSTSRSSEDGG
;
A
#
# COMPACT_ATOMS: atom_id res chain seq x y z
N ASP A 1 5.34 17.77 11.59
CA ASP A 1 5.64 19.14 11.10
C ASP A 1 4.89 19.56 9.84
N GLY A 2 3.95 18.82 9.29
CA GLY A 2 3.04 19.26 8.23
C GLY A 2 3.67 19.53 6.85
N ALA A 3 4.92 19.14 6.63
CA ALA A 3 5.55 19.29 5.34
C ALA A 3 4.87 18.39 4.30
N THR A 4 4.60 18.96 3.13
CA THR A 4 3.97 18.26 2.00
C THR A 4 5.00 17.95 0.92
N PRO A 5 4.81 16.88 0.11
CA PRO A 5 5.73 16.55 -0.98
C PRO A 5 5.74 17.61 -2.11
N PHE A 6 4.67 18.40 -2.21
CA PHE A 6 4.48 19.42 -3.23
C PHE A 6 4.01 20.73 -2.62
N GLU A 7 4.26 21.85 -3.33
CA GLU A 7 3.76 23.16 -2.90
C GLU A 7 2.22 23.21 -2.98
N MET A 8 1.64 23.91 -2.01
CA MET A 8 0.20 24.17 -1.98
C MET A 8 -0.13 25.33 -2.91
N LYS A 9 -1.17 25.23 -3.73
CA LYS A 9 -1.63 26.33 -4.58
C LYS A 9 -2.17 27.51 -3.79
N MET A 10 -2.74 27.22 -2.60
CA MET A 10 -3.22 28.25 -1.70
C MET A 10 -2.49 28.20 -0.35
N PRO A 11 -1.87 29.28 0.10
CA PRO A 11 -1.22 29.34 1.40
C PRO A 11 -2.19 29.05 2.55
N GLY A 12 -1.72 28.31 3.56
CA GLY A 12 -2.49 28.05 4.77
C GLY A 12 -3.49 26.88 4.71
N GLN A 13 -3.55 26.14 3.60
CA GLN A 13 -4.33 24.92 3.55
C GLN A 13 -3.68 23.80 4.38
N SER A 14 -4.51 23.07 5.12
CA SER A 14 -4.06 21.88 5.83
C SER A 14 -4.00 20.69 4.89
N VAL A 15 -3.04 19.79 5.11
CA VAL A 15 -2.94 18.49 4.42
C VAL A 15 -4.18 17.61 4.60
N THR A 16 -5.00 17.90 5.60
CA THR A 16 -6.27 17.20 5.88
C THR A 16 -7.46 17.82 5.16
N ASP A 17 -7.28 18.97 4.49
CA ASP A 17 -8.38 19.62 3.77
C ASP A 17 -8.75 18.79 2.53
N ALA A 18 -10.00 18.35 2.46
CA ALA A 18 -10.52 17.60 1.31
C ALA A 18 -10.50 18.40 -0.02
N ARG A 19 -10.29 19.71 0.07
CA ARG A 19 -10.17 20.63 -1.07
C ARG A 19 -8.73 20.97 -1.38
N LEU A 20 -7.80 20.23 -0.86
CA LEU A 20 -6.38 20.44 -1.04
C LEU A 20 -6.02 20.60 -2.50
N GLU A 21 -5.55 21.76 -2.87
CA GLU A 21 -4.99 22.02 -4.19
C GLU A 21 -3.47 22.10 -4.13
N VAL A 22 -2.85 21.13 -4.77
CA VAL A 22 -1.40 20.96 -4.79
C VAL A 22 -0.88 21.25 -6.19
N ASP A 23 0.25 21.93 -6.31
CA ASP A 23 0.95 22.07 -7.59
C ASP A 23 1.97 20.93 -7.75
N TYR A 24 1.57 19.87 -8.45
CA TYR A 24 2.41 18.69 -8.67
C TYR A 24 3.66 18.93 -9.49
N ARG A 25 3.80 20.10 -10.08
CA ARG A 25 5.00 20.51 -10.82
C ARG A 25 6.07 21.09 -9.91
N ARG A 26 5.72 21.37 -8.65
CA ARG A 26 6.57 22.06 -7.68
C ARG A 26 6.76 21.19 -6.44
N ILE A 27 7.88 20.48 -6.43
CA ILE A 27 8.27 19.68 -5.26
C ILE A 27 8.78 20.57 -4.14
N VAL A 28 8.60 20.12 -2.89
CA VAL A 28 9.19 20.72 -1.69
C VAL A 28 10.48 19.95 -1.35
N PRO A 29 11.67 20.48 -1.64
CA PRO A 29 12.91 19.74 -1.51
C PRO A 29 13.17 19.19 -0.10
N GLU A 30 12.81 19.97 0.93
CA GLU A 30 13.01 19.61 2.34
C GLU A 30 12.21 18.36 2.74
N TYR A 31 11.00 18.21 2.20
CA TYR A 31 10.22 16.99 2.38
C TYR A 31 10.96 15.77 1.84
N TRP A 32 11.47 15.89 0.62
CA TRP A 32 12.13 14.77 -0.05
C TRP A 32 13.50 14.46 0.55
N GLN A 33 14.21 15.44 1.09
CA GLN A 33 15.44 15.22 1.85
C GLN A 33 15.17 14.41 3.12
N ALA A 34 14.09 14.70 3.84
CA ALA A 34 13.69 13.93 5.01
C ALA A 34 13.26 12.48 4.65
N VAL A 35 12.70 12.27 3.45
CA VAL A 35 12.42 10.92 2.94
C VAL A 35 13.73 10.19 2.58
N ASP A 36 14.69 10.88 1.95
CA ASP A 36 16.01 10.33 1.62
C ASP A 36 16.74 9.80 2.86
N GLU A 37 16.78 10.60 3.92
CA GLU A 37 17.41 10.20 5.19
C GLU A 37 16.78 8.91 5.76
N ARG A 38 15.46 8.78 5.70
CA ARG A 38 14.75 7.57 6.14
C ARG A 38 15.03 6.37 5.26
N MET A 39 15.00 6.56 3.94
CA MET A 39 15.29 5.50 2.98
C MET A 39 16.71 5.00 3.12
N GLN A 40 17.67 5.92 3.29
CA GLN A 40 19.07 5.58 3.54
C GLN A 40 19.23 4.80 4.85
N PHE A 41 18.61 5.28 5.94
CA PHE A 41 18.64 4.58 7.22
C PHE A 41 18.10 3.15 7.12
N LEU A 42 16.92 2.96 6.49
CA LEU A 42 16.33 1.62 6.32
C LEU A 42 17.26 0.73 5.48
N SER A 43 17.82 1.27 4.41
CA SER A 43 18.77 0.54 3.56
C SER A 43 20.03 0.12 4.32
N ASP A 44 20.61 1.01 5.12
CA ASP A 44 21.81 0.73 5.93
C ASP A 44 21.55 -0.33 7.00
N GLN A 45 20.32 -0.45 7.46
CA GLN A 45 19.89 -1.49 8.39
C GLN A 45 19.49 -2.81 7.67
N GLY A 46 19.58 -2.87 6.36
CA GLY A 46 19.27 -4.07 5.56
C GLY A 46 17.78 -4.34 5.34
N PHE A 47 16.90 -3.35 5.55
CA PHE A 47 15.49 -3.52 5.28
C PHE A 47 15.19 -3.52 3.79
N VAL A 48 14.21 -4.33 3.40
CA VAL A 48 13.52 -4.24 2.11
C VAL A 48 12.25 -3.43 2.33
N THR A 49 12.17 -2.26 1.70
CA THR A 49 11.04 -1.35 1.91
C THR A 49 9.88 -1.69 0.99
N LEU A 50 8.66 -1.83 1.52
CA LEU A 50 7.46 -1.75 0.69
C LEU A 50 7.15 -0.27 0.46
N PHE A 51 7.42 0.22 -0.74
CA PHE A 51 7.23 1.62 -1.09
C PHE A 51 5.93 1.81 -1.86
N GLU A 52 4.98 2.51 -1.27
CA GLU A 52 3.69 2.78 -1.89
C GLU A 52 3.66 4.17 -2.49
N SER A 53 3.29 4.26 -3.78
CA SER A 53 3.34 5.54 -4.49
C SER A 53 2.27 6.52 -4.04
N ILE A 54 1.10 6.01 -3.65
CA ILE A 54 -0.06 6.83 -3.32
C ILE A 54 -1.07 6.04 -2.50
N ARG A 55 -1.83 6.74 -1.64
CA ARG A 55 -2.98 6.18 -0.91
C ARG A 55 -4.30 6.56 -1.57
N ARG A 56 -5.30 5.70 -1.44
CA ARG A 56 -6.66 5.92 -1.96
C ARG A 56 -7.34 7.20 -1.43
N HIS A 57 -7.01 7.59 -0.21
CA HIS A 57 -7.60 8.76 0.44
C HIS A 57 -6.95 10.07 0.01
N GLU A 58 -5.78 9.99 -0.56
CA GLU A 58 -5.06 11.13 -1.11
C GLU A 58 -5.66 11.46 -2.47
N ARG A 59 -6.78 12.16 -2.47
CA ARG A 59 -7.63 12.42 -3.63
C ARG A 59 -6.97 13.24 -4.73
N TRP A 60 -5.92 13.87 -4.41
CA TRP A 60 -5.33 14.93 -5.19
C TRP A 60 -4.62 14.49 -6.49
N PRO A 61 -3.89 13.37 -6.60
CA PRO A 61 -3.28 13.03 -7.88
C PRO A 61 -4.29 12.65 -8.95
N PHE A 62 -5.54 12.40 -8.54
CA PHE A 62 -6.55 11.86 -9.41
C PHE A 62 -7.57 12.88 -9.87
N ARG A 63 -7.38 14.16 -9.51
CA ARG A 63 -8.44 15.16 -9.67
C ARG A 63 -8.67 15.64 -11.09
N ALA A 64 -7.70 15.53 -11.98
CA ALA A 64 -7.88 16.06 -13.32
C ALA A 64 -7.20 15.22 -14.38
N GLN A 65 -7.89 15.00 -15.49
CA GLN A 65 -7.31 14.52 -16.75
C GLN A 65 -6.09 15.36 -17.15
N GLU A 66 -6.14 16.63 -16.86
CA GLU A 66 -5.10 17.64 -17.09
C GLU A 66 -3.81 17.35 -16.31
N GLU A 67 -3.91 16.64 -15.20
CA GLU A 67 -2.77 16.30 -14.32
C GLU A 67 -2.16 14.92 -14.58
N LYS A 68 -2.61 14.18 -15.59
CA LYS A 68 -2.03 12.87 -15.96
C LYS A 68 -0.53 12.94 -16.16
N ASN A 69 -0.04 14.00 -16.78
CA ASN A 69 1.40 14.16 -16.99
C ASN A 69 2.13 14.49 -15.68
N ALA A 70 1.50 15.24 -14.78
CA ALA A 70 2.08 15.55 -13.48
C ALA A 70 2.19 14.25 -12.62
N PHE A 71 1.15 13.43 -12.62
CA PHE A 71 1.19 12.14 -11.93
C PHE A 71 2.25 11.20 -12.52
N TYR A 72 2.33 11.10 -13.85
CA TYR A 72 3.39 10.33 -14.50
C TYR A 72 4.79 10.83 -14.11
N ASN A 73 5.01 12.14 -14.11
CA ASN A 73 6.28 12.73 -13.70
C ASN A 73 6.60 12.46 -12.23
N TYR A 74 5.58 12.44 -11.37
CA TYR A 74 5.74 12.07 -9.97
C TYR A 74 6.21 10.62 -9.83
N ILE A 75 5.58 9.66 -10.49
CA ILE A 75 6.02 8.26 -10.47
C ILE A 75 7.44 8.11 -11.03
N ARG A 76 7.73 8.79 -12.13
CA ARG A 76 9.07 8.83 -12.70
C ARG A 76 10.10 9.40 -11.72
N TYR A 77 9.74 10.44 -10.99
CA TYR A 77 10.58 11.02 -9.95
C TYR A 77 10.85 10.04 -8.81
N LEU A 78 9.83 9.34 -8.33
CA LEU A 78 9.99 8.30 -7.30
C LEU A 78 10.94 7.18 -7.77
N TRP A 79 10.75 6.70 -8.99
CA TRP A 79 11.59 5.64 -9.54
C TRP A 79 13.03 6.08 -9.74
N ALA A 80 13.24 7.30 -10.21
CA ALA A 80 14.58 7.85 -10.40
C ALA A 80 15.30 8.09 -9.08
N ARG A 81 14.57 8.51 -8.04
CA ARG A 81 15.16 8.87 -6.74
C ARG A 81 15.38 7.66 -5.85
N TYR A 82 14.41 6.75 -5.80
CA TYR A 82 14.40 5.63 -4.85
C TYR A 82 14.62 4.27 -5.48
N GLY A 83 14.61 4.16 -6.78
CA GLY A 83 14.79 2.88 -7.48
C GLY A 83 16.17 2.23 -7.28
N CYS A 84 17.15 2.92 -6.66
CA CYS A 84 18.43 2.32 -6.28
C CYS A 84 18.37 1.50 -4.99
N TYR A 85 17.31 1.62 -4.22
CA TYR A 85 17.16 0.90 -2.95
C TYR A 85 16.52 -0.48 -3.13
N ASN A 86 16.76 -1.38 -2.17
CA ASN A 86 16.06 -2.64 -2.10
C ASN A 86 14.61 -2.39 -1.67
N MET A 87 13.69 -2.57 -2.61
CA MET A 87 12.28 -2.33 -2.34
C MET A 87 11.35 -3.23 -3.14
N ILE A 88 10.16 -3.37 -2.64
CA ILE A 88 8.97 -3.79 -3.39
C ILE A 88 8.19 -2.51 -3.67
N PHE A 89 7.86 -2.23 -4.92
CA PHE A 89 7.14 -1.02 -5.28
C PHE A 89 5.65 -1.30 -5.46
N SER A 90 4.83 -0.67 -4.64
CA SER A 90 3.38 -0.76 -4.78
C SER A 90 2.83 0.44 -5.55
N TRP A 91 2.00 0.17 -6.54
CA TRP A 91 1.34 1.22 -7.33
C TRP A 91 0.40 2.08 -6.50
N VAL A 92 -0.17 1.49 -5.47
CA VAL A 92 -1.17 2.15 -4.63
C VAL A 92 -1.22 1.48 -3.26
N HIS A 93 -1.67 2.22 -2.25
CA HIS A 93 -2.12 1.68 -0.98
C HIS A 93 -3.64 1.65 -0.98
N HIS A 94 -4.23 0.46 -0.92
CA HIS A 94 -5.67 0.23 -0.95
C HIS A 94 -6.39 0.82 -2.16
N ASP A 95 -6.81 -0.02 -3.04
CA ASP A 95 -7.47 0.34 -4.29
C ASP A 95 -9.00 0.23 -4.22
N THR A 96 -9.60 0.33 -3.05
CA THR A 96 -11.06 0.23 -2.92
C THR A 96 -11.78 1.40 -3.57
N ASN A 97 -12.92 1.08 -4.17
CA ASN A 97 -13.89 2.05 -4.68
C ASN A 97 -14.75 2.66 -3.56
N SER A 98 -14.22 2.93 -2.38
CA SER A 98 -14.98 3.67 -1.38
C SER A 98 -15.27 5.08 -1.93
N GLY A 99 -16.52 5.51 -1.92
CA GLY A 99 -17.16 6.61 -2.64
C GLY A 99 -16.53 8.01 -2.71
N ASN A 100 -15.26 8.10 -2.43
CA ASN A 100 -14.46 9.32 -2.45
C ASN A 100 -13.34 9.29 -3.48
N VAL A 101 -13.26 8.26 -4.29
CA VAL A 101 -12.23 8.10 -5.31
C VAL A 101 -12.78 8.56 -6.65
N TYR A 102 -11.96 9.30 -7.42
CA TYR A 102 -12.40 9.82 -8.72
C TYR A 102 -12.61 8.72 -9.73
N PRO A 103 -13.66 8.81 -10.54
CA PRO A 103 -13.80 7.94 -11.71
C PRO A 103 -12.52 7.98 -12.57
N GLY A 104 -12.05 6.80 -12.99
CA GLY A 104 -10.85 6.70 -13.84
C GLY A 104 -9.50 6.78 -13.11
N TRP A 105 -9.49 6.80 -11.78
CA TRP A 105 -8.24 6.85 -11.02
C TRP A 105 -7.37 5.59 -11.22
N ARG A 106 -8.00 4.42 -11.35
CA ARG A 106 -7.29 3.16 -11.59
C ARG A 106 -6.55 3.18 -12.90
N GLU A 107 -7.22 3.63 -13.94
CA GLU A 107 -6.64 3.81 -15.27
C GLU A 107 -5.49 4.80 -15.23
N LEU A 108 -5.64 5.90 -14.50
CA LEU A 108 -4.57 6.87 -14.33
C LEU A 108 -3.32 6.27 -13.69
N VAL A 109 -3.49 5.54 -12.58
CA VAL A 109 -2.39 4.86 -11.87
C VAL A 109 -1.74 3.82 -12.78
N ARG A 110 -2.54 2.94 -13.36
CA ARG A 110 -2.11 1.89 -14.28
C ARG A 110 -1.31 2.47 -15.45
N ASP A 111 -1.89 3.43 -16.15
CA ASP A 111 -1.31 3.97 -17.38
C ASP A 111 0.02 4.69 -17.10
N ALA A 112 0.14 5.40 -15.98
CA ALA A 112 1.38 6.02 -15.58
C ALA A 112 2.50 5.01 -15.32
N HIS A 113 2.20 3.95 -14.55
CA HIS A 113 3.18 2.91 -14.25
C HIS A 113 3.55 2.07 -15.47
N LEU A 114 2.57 1.70 -16.32
CA LEU A 114 2.83 0.98 -17.55
C LEU A 114 3.65 1.79 -18.54
N LYS A 115 3.31 3.06 -18.74
CA LYS A 115 4.07 3.96 -19.60
C LYS A 115 5.53 4.01 -19.20
N LEU A 116 5.80 4.07 -17.89
CA LEU A 116 7.16 4.13 -17.38
C LEU A 116 7.88 2.78 -17.49
N SER A 117 7.24 1.69 -17.07
CA SER A 117 7.85 0.36 -17.13
C SER A 117 8.12 -0.09 -18.57
N ASN A 118 7.25 0.22 -19.51
CA ASN A 118 7.45 -0.12 -20.92
C ASN A 118 8.70 0.54 -21.51
N GLN A 119 9.07 1.74 -21.07
CA GLN A 119 10.32 2.40 -21.46
C GLN A 119 11.56 1.65 -20.95
N LEU A 120 11.40 0.83 -19.94
CA LEU A 120 12.48 0.07 -19.29
C LEU A 120 12.39 -1.45 -19.57
N GLY A 121 11.63 -1.87 -20.58
CA GLY A 121 11.45 -3.28 -20.92
C GLY A 121 10.54 -4.01 -19.95
N ASN A 122 9.46 -3.38 -19.54
CA ASN A 122 8.43 -3.86 -18.61
C ASN A 122 8.97 -4.22 -17.21
N LYS A 123 9.82 -3.37 -16.66
CA LYS A 123 10.41 -3.56 -15.32
C LYS A 123 10.71 -2.23 -14.63
N MET A 124 11.02 -2.28 -13.34
CA MET A 124 11.65 -1.20 -12.60
C MET A 124 13.12 -0.99 -13.02
N PRO A 125 13.73 0.16 -12.73
CA PRO A 125 15.11 0.48 -13.18
C PRO A 125 16.15 -0.59 -12.85
N TYR A 126 16.04 -1.23 -11.71
CA TYR A 126 16.97 -2.28 -11.27
C TYR A 126 16.28 -3.62 -11.05
N GLY A 127 15.09 -3.81 -11.60
CA GLY A 127 14.35 -5.07 -11.50
C GLY A 127 13.63 -5.30 -10.17
N GLN A 128 13.36 -4.24 -9.41
CA GLN A 128 12.59 -4.36 -8.18
C GLN A 128 11.18 -4.92 -8.48
N PRO A 129 10.67 -5.80 -7.63
CA PRO A 129 9.33 -6.35 -7.80
C PRO A 129 8.25 -5.27 -7.65
N ARG A 130 7.20 -5.39 -8.47
CA ARG A 130 6.04 -4.50 -8.44
C ARG A 130 4.83 -5.24 -7.92
N THR A 131 4.03 -4.54 -7.13
CA THR A 131 2.71 -4.98 -6.67
C THR A 131 1.73 -3.81 -6.70
N ALA A 132 0.48 -4.04 -6.34
CA ALA A 132 -0.48 -3.00 -6.03
C ALA A 132 -1.24 -3.46 -4.79
N MET A 133 -1.12 -2.74 -3.69
CA MET A 133 -1.80 -3.10 -2.45
C MET A 133 -3.31 -2.95 -2.63
N SER A 134 -3.94 -4.06 -2.98
CA SER A 134 -5.35 -4.10 -3.31
C SER A 134 -6.16 -4.49 -2.10
N PHE A 135 -7.29 -3.83 -1.91
CA PHE A 135 -8.29 -4.35 -0.99
C PHE A 135 -8.86 -5.66 -1.55
N ASN A 136 -8.90 -6.66 -0.72
CA ASN A 136 -9.14 -8.05 -1.06
C ASN A 136 -7.95 -8.67 -1.81
N THR A 137 -7.83 -8.58 -3.12
CA THR A 137 -6.77 -9.26 -3.87
C THR A 137 -6.43 -8.56 -5.18
N THR A 138 -5.14 -8.52 -5.52
CA THR A 138 -4.67 -8.03 -6.82
C THR A 138 -5.26 -8.81 -7.98
N LEU A 139 -5.47 -10.12 -7.82
CA LEU A 139 -6.06 -10.99 -8.82
C LEU A 139 -7.40 -10.45 -9.37
N ARG A 140 -8.21 -9.84 -8.50
CA ARG A 140 -9.52 -9.30 -8.90
C ARG A 140 -9.44 -7.88 -9.43
N ASN A 141 -8.43 -7.12 -9.00
CA ASN A 141 -8.42 -5.69 -9.19
C ASN A 141 -7.50 -5.21 -10.31
N TRP A 142 -6.34 -5.86 -10.50
CA TRP A 142 -5.32 -5.33 -11.39
C TRP A 142 -4.81 -6.31 -12.45
N ASP A 143 -4.80 -7.60 -12.16
CA ASP A 143 -4.06 -8.57 -12.95
C ASP A 143 -4.88 -9.26 -14.05
N THR A 144 -6.19 -9.17 -13.99
CA THR A 144 -7.07 -9.72 -15.02
C THR A 144 -6.82 -9.11 -16.40
N ASP A 145 -6.48 -7.81 -16.43
CA ASP A 145 -6.25 -7.09 -17.67
C ASP A 145 -4.76 -7.05 -18.06
N LEU A 146 -3.86 -7.31 -17.09
CA LEU A 146 -2.42 -7.07 -17.26
C LEU A 146 -1.57 -8.13 -16.55
N PRO A 147 -1.57 -9.38 -16.98
CA PRO A 147 -0.93 -10.50 -16.29
C PRO A 147 0.59 -10.32 -16.06
N ASN A 148 1.23 -9.42 -16.80
CA ASN A 148 2.67 -9.16 -16.68
C ASN A 148 3.00 -7.79 -16.08
N ALA A 149 2.02 -7.03 -15.63
CA ALA A 149 2.24 -5.68 -15.12
C ALA A 149 2.71 -5.67 -13.65
N LEU A 150 2.33 -6.68 -12.88
CA LEU A 150 2.72 -6.88 -11.50
C LEU A 150 3.54 -8.15 -11.36
N ASP A 151 4.58 -8.09 -10.54
CA ASP A 151 5.50 -9.22 -10.30
C ASP A 151 5.07 -10.04 -9.09
N LEU A 152 4.38 -9.41 -8.13
CA LEU A 152 3.85 -10.03 -6.93
C LEU A 152 2.34 -9.77 -6.83
N GLN A 153 1.61 -10.80 -6.42
CA GLN A 153 0.23 -10.66 -6.03
C GLN A 153 0.10 -10.43 -4.52
N ASN A 154 -0.99 -9.83 -4.07
CA ASN A 154 -1.24 -9.65 -2.65
C ASN A 154 -2.71 -9.80 -2.27
N VAL A 155 -2.89 -10.03 -0.96
CA VAL A 155 -4.17 -9.93 -0.26
C VAL A 155 -4.02 -8.85 0.81
N SER A 156 -5.05 -8.06 1.03
CA SER A 156 -5.04 -6.98 2.00
C SER A 156 -6.47 -6.55 2.33
N ASN A 157 -6.87 -6.64 3.58
CA ASN A 157 -8.16 -6.11 4.03
C ASN A 157 -8.17 -5.58 5.47
N ALA A 158 -7.14 -5.86 6.26
CA ALA A 158 -7.02 -5.48 7.67
C ALA A 158 -8.15 -6.02 8.58
N GLU A 159 -8.97 -6.93 8.11
CA GLU A 159 -10.16 -7.39 8.82
C GLU A 159 -9.94 -8.71 9.56
N ARG A 160 -10.80 -8.96 10.54
CA ARG A 160 -10.90 -10.24 11.24
C ARG A 160 -11.58 -11.26 10.32
N ASP A 161 -10.84 -11.80 9.38
CA ASP A 161 -11.31 -12.77 8.40
C ASP A 161 -10.60 -14.11 8.60
N GLU A 162 -11.30 -15.08 9.17
CA GLU A 162 -10.81 -16.44 9.38
C GLU A 162 -10.55 -17.17 8.05
N ASP A 163 -11.18 -16.72 6.98
CA ASP A 163 -11.14 -17.33 5.65
C ASP A 163 -10.17 -16.63 4.68
N MET A 164 -9.40 -15.64 5.12
CA MET A 164 -8.44 -14.91 4.27
C MET A 164 -7.48 -15.84 3.52
N HIS A 165 -7.15 -16.98 4.11
CA HIS A 165 -6.30 -17.98 3.48
C HIS A 165 -6.86 -18.50 2.14
N ARG A 166 -8.17 -18.46 1.93
CA ARG A 166 -8.82 -18.90 0.67
C ARG A 166 -8.42 -18.00 -0.50
N TRP A 167 -8.25 -16.72 -0.24
CA TRP A 167 -7.85 -15.76 -1.27
C TRP A 167 -6.40 -15.99 -1.74
N LEU A 168 -5.52 -16.34 -0.81
CA LEU A 168 -4.15 -16.71 -1.15
C LEU A 168 -4.10 -18.04 -1.91
N LYS A 169 -4.96 -19.00 -1.56
CA LYS A 169 -5.13 -20.22 -2.32
C LYS A 169 -5.61 -19.95 -3.74
N ASP A 170 -6.59 -19.05 -3.92
CA ASP A 170 -7.09 -18.66 -5.24
C ASP A 170 -5.95 -18.04 -6.10
N ILE A 171 -5.14 -17.15 -5.51
CA ILE A 171 -3.96 -16.58 -6.17
C ILE A 171 -2.94 -17.67 -6.52
N TYR A 172 -2.68 -18.60 -5.61
CA TYR A 172 -1.73 -19.67 -5.84
C TYR A 172 -2.14 -20.60 -7.01
N LEU A 173 -3.45 -20.80 -7.18
CA LEU A 173 -4.01 -21.63 -8.25
C LEU A 173 -4.18 -20.88 -9.58
N ASP A 174 -4.02 -19.56 -9.58
CA ASP A 174 -4.17 -18.73 -10.78
C ASP A 174 -2.99 -18.86 -11.75
N GLN A 175 -3.23 -18.50 -13.00
CA GLN A 175 -2.23 -18.58 -14.07
C GLN A 175 -2.08 -17.23 -14.80
N PRO A 176 -0.86 -16.78 -15.05
CA PRO A 176 0.43 -17.38 -14.65
C PRO A 176 0.67 -17.27 -13.14
N ALA A 177 1.22 -18.33 -12.55
CA ALA A 177 1.52 -18.34 -11.13
C ALA A 177 2.52 -17.24 -10.75
N LYS A 178 2.20 -16.47 -9.72
CA LYS A 178 3.05 -15.41 -9.17
C LYS A 178 3.21 -15.57 -7.66
N PRO A 179 4.36 -15.17 -7.11
CA PRO A 179 4.49 -15.11 -5.66
C PRO A 179 3.42 -14.19 -5.06
N ALA A 180 2.83 -14.63 -3.96
CA ALA A 180 1.79 -13.88 -3.26
C ALA A 180 2.21 -13.57 -1.83
N LEU A 181 1.72 -12.44 -1.31
CA LEU A 181 1.91 -12.05 0.09
C LEU A 181 0.63 -11.46 0.67
N ASN A 182 0.47 -11.60 1.99
CA ASN A 182 -0.56 -10.90 2.72
C ASN A 182 0.04 -9.58 3.23
N LEU A 183 -0.32 -8.46 2.59
CA LEU A 183 0.26 -7.15 2.88
C LEU A 183 -0.44 -6.41 4.01
N GLU A 184 -1.69 -6.72 4.27
CA GLU A 184 -2.44 -6.09 5.34
C GLU A 184 -3.41 -7.10 5.97
N PRO A 185 -2.88 -7.99 6.83
CA PRO A 185 -3.70 -8.90 7.62
C PRO A 185 -4.45 -8.15 8.71
N PHE A 186 -5.23 -8.87 9.49
CA PHE A 186 -5.81 -8.35 10.72
C PHE A 186 -4.74 -7.77 11.66
N TYR A 187 -5.03 -6.61 12.20
CA TYR A 187 -4.20 -5.96 13.22
C TYR A 187 -4.80 -6.21 14.61
N PRO A 188 -4.08 -6.87 15.53
CA PRO A 188 -4.51 -6.97 16.92
C PRO A 188 -4.91 -5.61 17.50
N GLY A 189 -6.04 -5.55 18.19
CA GLY A 189 -6.64 -4.32 18.68
C GLY A 189 -7.52 -3.56 17.69
N TRP A 190 -7.68 -4.06 16.44
CA TRP A 190 -8.53 -3.43 15.46
C TRP A 190 -9.94 -4.04 15.46
N GLY A 191 -10.93 -3.19 15.69
CA GLY A 191 -12.32 -3.59 15.67
C GLY A 191 -12.79 -4.32 16.93
N LEU A 192 -14.08 -4.60 16.99
CA LEU A 192 -14.72 -5.31 18.07
C LEU A 192 -14.87 -6.80 17.72
N HIS A 193 -14.67 -7.66 18.70
CA HIS A 193 -14.99 -9.07 18.56
C HIS A 193 -16.49 -9.25 18.40
N SER A 194 -16.93 -10.02 17.42
CA SER A 194 -18.29 -10.46 17.35
C SER A 194 -18.58 -11.52 18.43
N GLN A 195 -19.84 -11.68 18.82
CA GLN A 195 -20.22 -12.72 19.78
C GLN A 195 -19.82 -14.11 19.30
N ASN A 196 -19.94 -14.38 18.00
CA ASN A 196 -19.54 -15.64 17.39
C ASN A 196 -18.03 -15.91 17.50
N GLU A 197 -17.18 -14.87 17.37
CA GLU A 197 -15.73 -15.00 17.55
C GLU A 197 -15.37 -15.29 19.01
N ILE A 198 -16.04 -14.63 19.95
CA ILE A 198 -15.87 -14.88 21.40
C ILE A 198 -16.22 -16.35 21.72
N GLU A 199 -17.37 -16.83 21.22
CA GLU A 199 -17.82 -18.20 21.42
C GLU A 199 -16.87 -19.25 20.81
N LYS A 200 -16.21 -18.89 19.70
CA LYS A 200 -15.18 -19.74 19.08
C LYS A 200 -13.80 -19.63 19.76
N GLY A 201 -13.63 -18.74 20.73
CA GLY A 201 -12.35 -18.46 21.37
C GLY A 201 -11.34 -17.76 20.44
N LEU A 202 -11.83 -17.01 19.46
CA LEU A 202 -10.99 -16.28 18.49
C LEU A 202 -10.58 -14.93 19.06
N ASP A 203 -9.67 -14.94 20.01
CA ASP A 203 -9.02 -13.72 20.46
C ASP A 203 -8.06 -13.15 19.39
N ASP A 204 -7.52 -11.97 19.62
CA ASP A 204 -6.64 -11.29 18.68
C ASP A 204 -5.38 -12.09 18.35
N THR A 205 -4.81 -12.76 19.33
CA THR A 205 -3.63 -13.60 19.15
C THR A 205 -3.95 -14.78 18.26
N THR A 206 -5.05 -15.46 18.53
CA THR A 206 -5.51 -16.59 17.74
C THR A 206 -5.82 -16.17 16.30
N MET A 207 -6.53 -15.06 16.11
CA MET A 207 -6.85 -14.54 14.77
C MET A 207 -5.58 -14.17 13.99
N ALA A 208 -4.64 -13.46 14.60
CA ALA A 208 -3.38 -13.10 13.96
C ALA A 208 -2.56 -14.35 13.55
N GLN A 209 -2.51 -15.36 14.43
CA GLN A 209 -1.85 -16.64 14.13
C GLN A 209 -2.56 -17.39 13.00
N MET A 210 -3.88 -17.48 13.03
CA MET A 210 -4.67 -18.12 11.98
C MET A 210 -4.41 -17.47 10.62
N GLN A 211 -4.42 -16.15 10.54
CA GLN A 211 -4.14 -15.46 9.30
C GLN A 211 -2.68 -15.64 8.84
N MET A 212 -1.72 -15.61 9.75
CA MET A 212 -0.31 -15.82 9.42
C MET A 212 -0.06 -17.24 8.86
N TYR A 213 -0.44 -18.27 9.62
CA TYR A 213 -0.26 -19.65 9.17
C TYR A 213 -1.12 -19.97 7.95
N GLY A 214 -2.37 -19.52 7.96
CA GLY A 214 -3.27 -19.68 6.84
C GLY A 214 -2.73 -19.04 5.56
N SER A 215 -2.15 -17.87 5.65
CA SER A 215 -1.52 -17.18 4.51
C SER A 215 -0.37 -17.98 3.93
N VAL A 216 0.59 -18.37 4.74
CA VAL A 216 1.80 -19.07 4.29
C VAL A 216 1.46 -20.48 3.76
N LEU A 217 0.65 -21.23 4.49
CA LEU A 217 0.31 -22.61 4.13
C LEU A 217 -0.63 -22.72 2.92
N SER A 218 -1.31 -21.64 2.56
CA SER A 218 -2.21 -21.59 1.41
C SER A 218 -1.58 -21.02 0.14
N GLY A 219 -0.27 -20.76 0.14
CA GLY A 219 0.45 -20.30 -1.04
C GLY A 219 0.96 -18.87 -0.98
N GLY A 220 0.78 -18.15 0.12
CA GLY A 220 1.34 -16.81 0.36
C GLY A 220 2.84 -16.85 0.68
N LEU A 221 3.61 -17.49 -0.20
CA LEU A 221 5.03 -17.81 0.05
C LEU A 221 5.95 -16.58 -0.06
N ALA A 222 5.50 -15.46 -0.61
CA ALA A 222 6.28 -14.23 -0.66
C ALA A 222 6.27 -13.47 0.68
N GLY A 223 5.37 -13.81 1.60
CA GLY A 223 5.38 -13.29 2.96
C GLY A 223 4.02 -12.95 3.55
N HIS A 224 4.09 -12.47 4.78
CA HIS A 224 2.95 -12.01 5.56
C HIS A 224 3.38 -10.78 6.36
N ALA A 225 2.70 -9.66 6.17
CA ALA A 225 2.93 -8.47 6.98
C ALA A 225 2.37 -8.68 8.39
N TRP A 226 2.94 -7.97 9.34
CA TRP A 226 2.40 -7.92 10.69
C TRP A 226 2.26 -6.46 11.13
N GLY A 227 1.23 -6.16 11.83
CA GLY A 227 0.97 -4.85 12.41
C GLY A 227 0.09 -4.95 13.64
N ASP A 228 -0.08 -3.84 14.31
CA ASP A 228 -0.89 -3.68 15.51
C ASP A 228 -1.70 -2.39 15.33
N ALA A 229 -2.98 -2.38 15.67
CA ALA A 229 -3.91 -1.27 15.41
C ALA A 229 -3.48 0.06 16.03
N TRP A 230 -2.74 -0.03 17.15
CA TRP A 230 -2.23 1.15 17.83
C TRP A 230 -1.07 1.82 17.12
N TYR A 231 -0.53 1.31 15.97
CA TYR A 231 0.74 1.50 15.45
C TYR A 231 0.78 1.78 14.14
N ALA A 232 -0.13 2.49 13.52
CA ALA A 232 0.38 3.17 12.34
C ALA A 232 1.73 3.87 12.67
N GLY A 233 2.62 3.07 13.19
CA GLY A 233 4.02 3.35 13.21
C GLY A 233 4.67 3.90 14.46
N ALA A 234 4.10 4.05 15.61
CA ALA A 234 4.84 4.34 16.82
C ALA A 234 4.01 4.58 18.09
N ALA A 235 3.10 3.67 18.42
CA ALA A 235 2.53 3.70 19.76
C ALA A 235 3.62 3.38 20.77
N THR A 236 3.87 4.26 21.69
CA THR A 236 4.69 3.98 22.87
C THR A 236 3.84 3.19 23.87
N SER A 237 4.48 2.40 24.72
CA SER A 237 3.80 1.62 25.77
C SER A 237 2.85 2.46 26.66
N THR A 238 3.03 3.77 26.68
CA THR A 238 2.19 4.72 27.41
C THR A 238 0.90 5.11 26.68
N SER A 239 0.80 4.88 25.37
CA SER A 239 -0.43 5.13 24.61
C SER A 239 -1.44 3.99 24.70
N ARG A 240 -1.05 2.83 25.18
CA ARG A 240 -1.93 1.67 25.41
C ARG A 240 -2.83 1.84 26.64
N SER A 241 -2.43 2.62 27.62
CA SER A 241 -3.09 2.61 28.92
C SER A 241 -4.39 3.42 29.03
N SER A 242 -4.77 4.15 28.00
CA SER A 242 -5.97 5.01 28.08
C SER A 242 -7.20 4.47 27.37
N GLU A 243 -7.08 3.37 26.62
CA GLU A 243 -8.16 2.89 25.76
C GLU A 243 -8.55 1.42 26.00
N ASP A 244 -7.75 0.67 26.76
CA ASP A 244 -8.12 -0.68 27.22
C ASP A 244 -9.24 -0.69 28.28
N GLY A 245 -9.87 0.43 28.51
CA GLY A 245 -10.92 0.65 29.49
C GLY A 245 -12.31 0.91 28.92
N GLY A 246 -12.56 0.55 27.67
CA GLY A 246 -13.87 0.69 27.06
C GLY A 246 -14.43 -0.61 26.55
#